data_d661c0fae693d91e81e41e9afd671545
#
_entry.id   d661c0fae693d91e81e41e9afd671545
#
_cell.length_a   1.000
_cell.length_b   1.000
_cell.length_c   1.000
_cell.angle_alpha   90.00
_cell.angle_beta   90.00
_cell.angle_gamma   90.00
#
_symmetry.space_group_name_H-M   'P 1'
#
loop_
_entity.id
_entity.type
_entity.pdbx_description
1 polymer ?
#
loop_
_entity_poly.entity_id
_entity_poly.type
_entity_poly.pdbx_seq_one_letter_code
_entity_poly.pdbx_strand_id
1 'polypeptide(L)'
;ILLTALNNEKDILSGLQIGADEYVVKPFNIGILKANVANLLSNRALLRSKFANLDLNDEENDEDCINCSQDIDWKFIANVKKNVEDNIDNPALTVDVLCSLMGMSRTSFYNKLRALTDQAPGDYIRLIRLKRAVQLLKEDTHSITEIAEMTGFSDAKYFREVFKKHYNVCLLYT
;
A
#
# COMPACT_ATOMS: atom_id res chain seq x y z
N ILE A 1 2.69 -4.59 17.85
CA ILE A 1 3.63 -5.30 18.78
C ILE A 1 2.87 -6.40 19.49
N LEU A 2 3.42 -7.60 19.50
CA LEU A 2 2.89 -8.76 20.24
C LEU A 2 3.74 -9.00 21.50
N LEU A 3 3.11 -8.98 22.68
CA LEU A 3 3.76 -9.27 23.95
C LEU A 3 3.35 -10.66 24.43
N THR A 4 4.29 -11.59 24.54
CA THR A 4 3.99 -12.99 24.84
C THR A 4 5.02 -13.66 25.74
N ALA A 5 4.65 -14.76 26.38
CA ALA A 5 5.56 -15.63 27.12
C ALA A 5 6.16 -16.75 26.22
N LEU A 6 5.65 -16.91 24.99
CA LEU A 6 6.13 -17.90 24.05
C LEU A 6 7.42 -17.37 23.40
N ASN A 7 8.50 -18.16 23.44
CA ASN A 7 9.81 -17.80 22.91
C ASN A 7 10.32 -18.79 21.83
N ASN A 8 9.43 -19.62 21.33
CA ASN A 8 9.75 -20.62 20.31
C ASN A 8 9.85 -19.93 18.94
N GLU A 9 10.81 -20.28 18.11
CA GLU A 9 10.98 -19.68 16.76
C GLU A 9 9.74 -19.80 15.90
N LYS A 10 8.99 -20.92 16.00
CA LYS A 10 7.74 -21.13 15.27
C LYS A 10 6.66 -20.15 15.68
N ASP A 11 6.56 -19.86 16.97
CA ASP A 11 5.57 -18.91 17.51
C ASP A 11 5.91 -17.47 17.12
N ILE A 12 7.21 -17.13 17.10
CA ILE A 12 7.72 -15.83 16.64
C ILE A 12 7.38 -15.63 15.16
N LEU A 13 7.74 -16.62 14.33
CA LEU A 13 7.45 -16.57 12.89
C LEU A 13 5.96 -16.49 12.61
N SER A 14 5.14 -17.28 13.32
CA SER A 14 3.69 -17.24 13.19
C SER A 14 3.11 -15.88 13.58
N GLY A 15 3.59 -15.28 14.68
CA GLY A 15 3.16 -13.95 15.13
C GLY A 15 3.49 -12.86 14.11
N LEU A 16 4.67 -12.91 13.50
CA LEU A 16 5.10 -11.97 12.46
C LEU A 16 4.31 -12.18 11.17
N GLN A 17 4.05 -13.44 10.76
CA GLN A 17 3.26 -13.77 9.58
C GLN A 17 1.80 -13.32 9.68
N ILE A 18 1.21 -13.31 10.88
CA ILE A 18 -0.15 -12.79 11.14
C ILE A 18 -0.21 -11.26 11.02
N GLY A 19 0.94 -10.59 10.88
CA GLY A 19 1.04 -9.15 10.67
C GLY A 19 1.42 -8.36 11.92
N ALA A 20 2.03 -8.99 12.92
CA ALA A 20 2.65 -8.25 14.02
C ALA A 20 3.92 -7.53 13.52
N ASP A 21 4.04 -6.23 13.82
CA ASP A 21 5.21 -5.44 13.43
C ASP A 21 6.44 -5.78 14.29
N GLU A 22 6.23 -6.30 15.50
CA GLU A 22 7.27 -6.61 16.46
C GLU A 22 6.79 -7.69 17.43
N TYR A 23 7.69 -8.57 17.84
CA TYR A 23 7.43 -9.65 18.77
C TYR A 23 8.34 -9.50 20.00
N VAL A 24 7.76 -9.34 21.18
CA VAL A 24 8.52 -9.12 22.42
C VAL A 24 8.16 -10.20 23.44
N VAL A 25 9.19 -10.95 23.83
CA VAL A 25 9.07 -12.06 24.81
C VAL A 25 9.13 -11.53 26.25
N LYS A 26 8.27 -12.03 27.11
CA LYS A 26 8.33 -11.80 28.56
C LYS A 26 9.37 -12.71 29.21
N PRO A 27 10.18 -12.23 30.21
CA PRO A 27 10.22 -10.86 30.73
C PRO A 27 10.97 -9.90 29.79
N PHE A 28 10.51 -8.65 29.64
CA PHE A 28 11.10 -7.65 28.78
C PHE A 28 11.54 -6.39 29.54
N ASN A 29 12.53 -5.69 29.00
CA ASN A 29 12.95 -4.40 29.49
C ASN A 29 12.04 -3.30 28.96
N ILE A 30 11.46 -2.49 29.87
CA ILE A 30 10.54 -1.40 29.52
C ILE A 30 11.24 -0.34 28.63
N GLY A 31 12.54 -0.08 28.86
CA GLY A 31 13.33 0.85 28.06
C GLY A 31 13.45 0.37 26.61
N ILE A 32 13.74 -0.91 26.38
CA ILE A 32 13.79 -1.52 25.05
C ILE A 32 12.42 -1.48 24.38
N LEU A 33 11.37 -1.82 25.09
CA LEU A 33 10.00 -1.76 24.56
C LEU A 33 9.63 -0.34 24.12
N LYS A 34 9.95 0.68 24.94
CA LYS A 34 9.71 2.09 24.56
C LYS A 34 10.50 2.49 23.32
N ALA A 35 11.77 2.09 23.21
CA ALA A 35 12.59 2.35 22.04
C ALA A 35 12.02 1.71 20.77
N ASN A 36 11.60 0.44 20.84
CA ASN A 36 10.96 -0.26 19.72
C ASN A 36 9.65 0.44 19.30
N VAL A 37 8.81 0.84 20.26
CA VAL A 37 7.58 1.61 19.96
C VAL A 37 7.91 2.93 19.27
N ALA A 38 8.89 3.68 19.78
CA ALA A 38 9.28 4.96 19.19
C ALA A 38 9.81 4.79 17.75
N ASN A 39 10.63 3.78 17.51
CA ASN A 39 11.15 3.46 16.19
C ASN A 39 10.02 3.10 15.21
N LEU A 40 9.08 2.24 15.61
CA LEU A 40 7.93 1.89 14.78
C LEU A 40 7.07 3.09 14.43
N LEU A 41 6.83 4.00 15.38
CA LEU A 41 6.06 5.22 15.13
C LEU A 41 6.79 6.19 14.19
N SER A 42 8.11 6.36 14.37
CA SER A 42 8.93 7.20 13.50
C SER A 42 8.97 6.66 12.06
N ASN A 43 9.15 5.34 11.91
CA ASN A 43 9.18 4.68 10.62
C ASN A 43 7.83 4.82 9.89
N ARG A 44 6.71 4.67 10.61
CA ARG A 44 5.38 4.89 10.04
C ARG A 44 5.14 6.34 9.63
N ALA A 45 5.62 7.31 10.41
CA ALA A 45 5.54 8.71 10.04
C ALA A 45 6.32 9.02 8.75
N LEU A 46 7.52 8.43 8.61
CA LEU A 46 8.35 8.56 7.41
C LEU A 46 7.67 7.92 6.19
N LEU A 47 7.14 6.70 6.33
CA LEU A 47 6.40 6.04 5.25
C LEU A 47 5.18 6.85 4.82
N ARG A 48 4.39 7.35 5.78
CA ARG A 48 3.25 8.22 5.49
C ARG A 48 3.65 9.48 4.71
N SER A 49 4.74 10.14 5.09
CA SER A 49 5.22 11.33 4.38
C SER A 49 5.66 11.00 2.94
N LYS A 50 6.35 9.87 2.75
CA LYS A 50 6.71 9.39 1.41
C LYS A 50 5.49 9.06 0.55
N PHE A 51 4.47 8.40 1.12
CA PHE A 51 3.25 8.06 0.38
C PHE A 51 2.27 9.23 0.21
N ALA A 52 2.29 10.23 1.11
CA ALA A 52 1.50 11.45 0.94
C ALA A 52 2.07 12.36 -0.16
N ASN A 53 3.40 12.35 -0.34
CA ASN A 53 4.12 13.15 -1.34
C ASN A 53 4.39 12.37 -2.64
N LEU A 54 3.70 11.26 -2.89
CA LEU A 54 3.77 10.52 -4.15
C LEU A 54 3.17 11.35 -5.29
N ASP A 55 3.79 12.49 -5.57
CA ASP A 55 3.60 13.24 -6.79
C ASP A 55 4.21 12.50 -7.99
N LEU A 56 3.73 12.84 -9.18
CA LEU A 56 3.85 12.19 -10.48
C LEU A 56 5.29 11.86 -10.98
N ASN A 57 6.34 12.13 -10.21
CA ASN A 57 7.72 12.12 -10.70
C ASN A 57 8.67 11.12 -10.04
N ASP A 58 8.24 10.31 -9.08
CA ASP A 58 9.16 9.39 -8.39
C ASP A 58 9.21 8.01 -9.07
N GLU A 59 9.86 7.94 -10.24
CA GLU A 59 10.34 6.68 -10.84
C GLU A 59 11.71 6.24 -10.28
N GLU A 60 12.39 7.08 -9.49
CA GLU A 60 13.75 6.79 -9.00
C GLU A 60 13.84 7.11 -7.51
N ASN A 61 13.79 6.09 -6.65
CA ASN A 61 14.51 5.98 -5.38
C ASN A 61 13.96 4.86 -4.49
N ASP A 62 13.98 3.61 -4.97
CA ASP A 62 13.61 2.43 -4.16
C ASP A 62 14.80 1.83 -3.36
N GLU A 63 16.02 2.38 -3.42
CA GLU A 63 17.20 1.67 -2.93
C GLU A 63 17.82 2.15 -1.58
N ASP A 64 17.39 3.25 -0.98
CA ASP A 64 18.16 3.86 0.13
C ASP A 64 17.48 3.90 1.51
N CYS A 65 16.80 2.86 1.96
CA CYS A 65 16.36 2.80 3.37
C CYS A 65 16.41 1.38 3.97
N ILE A 66 17.59 0.90 4.31
CA ILE A 66 17.77 -0.38 5.00
C ILE A 66 17.85 -0.13 6.51
N ASN A 67 16.74 -0.43 7.21
CA ASN A 67 16.76 -0.76 8.63
C ASN A 67 15.76 -1.90 8.87
N CYS A 68 16.13 -2.96 9.59
CA CYS A 68 15.43 -4.26 9.60
C CYS A 68 13.92 -4.25 9.92
N SER A 69 13.41 -3.28 10.67
CA SER A 69 11.96 -3.12 10.90
C SER A 69 11.24 -2.40 9.77
N GLN A 70 11.96 -1.59 8.98
CA GLN A 70 11.44 -0.94 7.77
C GLN A 70 11.22 -1.96 6.65
N ASP A 71 12.03 -3.05 6.62
CA ASP A 71 11.98 -4.04 5.56
C ASP A 71 10.63 -4.78 5.49
N ILE A 72 10.02 -5.10 6.63
CA ILE A 72 8.71 -5.81 6.68
C ILE A 72 7.57 -4.92 6.19
N ASP A 73 7.53 -3.67 6.62
CA ASP A 73 6.47 -2.73 6.25
C ASP A 73 6.64 -2.27 4.79
N TRP A 74 7.89 -2.05 4.37
CA TRP A 74 8.21 -1.76 2.97
C TRP A 74 7.85 -2.93 2.05
N LYS A 75 8.26 -4.15 2.39
CA LYS A 75 7.89 -5.37 1.65
C LYS A 75 6.38 -5.56 1.57
N PHE A 76 5.66 -5.26 2.66
CA PHE A 76 4.21 -5.31 2.65
C PHE A 76 3.62 -4.34 1.60
N ILE A 77 4.04 -3.07 1.61
CA ILE A 77 3.55 -2.07 0.65
C ILE A 77 3.96 -2.43 -0.78
N ALA A 78 5.21 -2.85 -0.99
CA ALA A 78 5.69 -3.29 -2.31
C ALA A 78 4.86 -4.47 -2.85
N ASN A 79 4.55 -5.46 -2.00
CA ASN A 79 3.70 -6.58 -2.36
C ASN A 79 2.25 -6.14 -2.67
N VAL A 80 1.69 -5.22 -1.89
CA VAL A 80 0.36 -4.67 -2.17
C VAL A 80 0.36 -3.95 -3.52
N LYS A 81 1.34 -3.07 -3.76
CA LYS A 81 1.50 -2.35 -5.04
C LYS A 81 1.60 -3.33 -6.19
N LYS A 82 2.50 -4.31 -6.10
CA LYS A 82 2.69 -5.34 -7.13
C LYS A 82 1.40 -6.10 -7.44
N ASN A 83 0.69 -6.59 -6.41
CA ASN A 83 -0.57 -7.31 -6.62
C ASN A 83 -1.64 -6.45 -7.31
N VAL A 84 -1.67 -5.14 -7.03
CA VAL A 84 -2.58 -4.22 -7.72
C VAL A 84 -2.13 -4.00 -9.16
N GLU A 85 -0.83 -3.82 -9.42
CA GLU A 85 -0.27 -3.63 -10.77
C GLU A 85 -0.44 -4.86 -11.64
N ASP A 86 -0.21 -6.06 -11.10
CA ASP A 86 -0.41 -7.34 -11.81
C ASP A 86 -1.88 -7.60 -12.20
N ASN A 87 -2.82 -6.91 -11.58
CA ASN A 87 -4.27 -7.01 -11.83
C ASN A 87 -4.91 -5.65 -12.16
N ILE A 88 -4.14 -4.74 -12.75
CA ILE A 88 -4.56 -3.33 -12.87
C ILE A 88 -5.75 -3.14 -13.81
N ASP A 89 -5.81 -3.93 -14.86
CA ASP A 89 -6.87 -3.96 -15.89
C ASP A 89 -8.15 -4.68 -15.43
N ASN A 90 -8.05 -5.45 -14.34
CA ASN A 90 -9.18 -6.24 -13.85
C ASN A 90 -10.17 -5.37 -13.04
N PRO A 91 -11.36 -5.03 -13.56
CA PRO A 91 -12.36 -4.25 -12.83
C PRO A 91 -12.91 -4.98 -11.59
N ALA A 92 -12.79 -6.31 -11.54
CA ALA A 92 -13.21 -7.13 -10.40
C ALA A 92 -12.18 -7.18 -9.26
N LEU A 93 -11.02 -6.52 -9.38
CA LEU A 93 -10.06 -6.39 -8.28
C LEU A 93 -10.68 -5.57 -7.14
N THR A 94 -11.20 -6.27 -6.16
CA THR A 94 -11.76 -5.71 -4.93
C THR A 94 -10.77 -5.80 -3.77
N VAL A 95 -11.06 -5.10 -2.68
CA VAL A 95 -10.28 -5.21 -1.43
C VAL A 95 -10.26 -6.65 -0.90
N ASP A 96 -11.35 -7.40 -1.07
CA ASP A 96 -11.44 -8.79 -0.60
C ASP A 96 -10.54 -9.72 -1.41
N VAL A 97 -10.48 -9.53 -2.74
CA VAL A 97 -9.53 -10.24 -3.61
C VAL A 97 -8.09 -9.93 -3.20
N LEU A 98 -7.77 -8.66 -2.96
CA LEU A 98 -6.44 -8.24 -2.54
C LEU A 98 -6.06 -8.82 -1.17
N CYS A 99 -6.98 -8.85 -0.20
CA CYS A 99 -6.78 -9.50 1.09
C CYS A 99 -6.45 -10.99 0.92
N SER A 100 -7.16 -11.69 0.02
CA SER A 100 -6.92 -13.10 -0.27
C SER A 100 -5.55 -13.33 -0.90
N LEU A 101 -5.13 -12.48 -1.85
CA LEU A 101 -3.80 -12.52 -2.47
C LEU A 101 -2.68 -12.28 -1.45
N MET A 102 -2.93 -11.42 -0.46
CA MET A 102 -1.97 -11.10 0.62
C MET A 102 -2.02 -12.11 1.77
N GLY A 103 -2.93 -13.10 1.76
CA GLY A 103 -3.11 -14.08 2.83
C GLY A 103 -3.52 -13.46 4.17
N MET A 104 -4.22 -12.32 4.15
CA MET A 104 -4.57 -11.56 5.35
C MET A 104 -6.08 -11.43 5.52
N SER A 105 -6.52 -11.35 6.80
CA SER A 105 -7.90 -10.96 7.08
C SER A 105 -8.16 -9.51 6.67
N ARG A 106 -9.39 -9.20 6.27
CA ARG A 106 -9.79 -7.85 5.86
C ARG A 106 -9.46 -6.78 6.90
N THR A 107 -9.71 -7.09 8.18
CA THR A 107 -9.44 -6.16 9.29
C THR A 107 -7.95 -5.90 9.46
N SER A 108 -7.12 -6.95 9.44
CA SER A 108 -5.65 -6.83 9.55
C SER A 108 -5.07 -6.06 8.39
N PHE A 109 -5.48 -6.38 7.16
CA PHE A 109 -5.06 -5.71 5.95
C PHE A 109 -5.42 -4.21 5.96
N TYR A 110 -6.69 -3.89 6.27
CA TYR A 110 -7.17 -2.52 6.36
C TYR A 110 -6.39 -1.70 7.37
N ASN A 111 -6.23 -2.22 8.59
CA ASN A 111 -5.53 -1.51 9.66
C ASN A 111 -4.04 -1.30 9.31
N LYS A 112 -3.38 -2.32 8.74
CA LYS A 112 -1.96 -2.23 8.38
C LYS A 112 -1.75 -1.25 7.23
N LEU A 113 -2.52 -1.37 6.15
CA LEU A 113 -2.39 -0.47 5.01
C LEU A 113 -2.67 0.98 5.40
N ARG A 114 -3.76 1.22 6.13
CA ARG A 114 -4.10 2.57 6.61
C ARG A 114 -3.04 3.14 7.57
N ALA A 115 -2.48 2.30 8.43
CA ALA A 115 -1.41 2.73 9.34
C ALA A 115 -0.16 3.19 8.59
N LEU A 116 0.15 2.59 7.44
CA LEU A 116 1.36 2.87 6.65
C LEU A 116 1.16 3.96 5.61
N THR A 117 -0.02 4.03 4.98
CA THR A 117 -0.29 4.93 3.85
C THR A 117 -1.25 6.08 4.17
N ASP A 118 -1.93 6.01 5.32
CA ASP A 118 -3.04 6.88 5.74
C ASP A 118 -4.26 6.82 4.79
N GLN A 119 -4.31 5.83 3.89
CA GLN A 119 -5.36 5.65 2.90
C GLN A 119 -6.19 4.40 3.17
N ALA A 120 -7.47 4.45 2.81
CA ALA A 120 -8.28 3.25 2.78
C ALA A 120 -7.86 2.34 1.60
N PRO A 121 -7.94 1.00 1.72
CA PRO A 121 -7.51 0.08 0.66
C PRO A 121 -8.14 0.35 -0.71
N GLY A 122 -9.43 0.69 -0.75
CA GLY A 122 -10.10 1.03 -2.01
C GLY A 122 -9.55 2.31 -2.66
N ASP A 123 -9.18 3.31 -1.84
CA ASP A 123 -8.58 4.54 -2.33
C ASP A 123 -7.14 4.31 -2.80
N TYR A 124 -6.40 3.42 -2.13
CA TYR A 124 -5.05 3.03 -2.54
C TYR A 124 -5.04 2.31 -3.90
N ILE A 125 -5.94 1.34 -4.12
CA ILE A 125 -6.11 0.68 -5.44
C ILE A 125 -6.42 1.75 -6.51
N ARG A 126 -7.36 2.65 -6.22
CA ARG A 126 -7.76 3.72 -7.12
C ARG A 126 -6.60 4.65 -7.48
N LEU A 127 -5.77 4.99 -6.48
CA LEU A 127 -4.59 5.83 -6.68
C LEU A 127 -3.59 5.18 -7.65
N ILE A 128 -3.27 3.89 -7.48
CA ILE A 128 -2.36 3.16 -8.39
C ILE A 128 -2.92 3.15 -9.81
N ARG A 129 -4.23 2.88 -9.98
CA ARG A 129 -4.90 2.92 -11.27
C ARG A 129 -4.82 4.28 -11.93
N LEU A 130 -5.04 5.35 -11.17
CA LEU A 130 -4.93 6.72 -11.68
C LEU A 130 -3.50 7.08 -12.09
N LYS A 131 -2.48 6.63 -11.34
CA LYS A 131 -1.07 6.83 -11.71
C LYS A 131 -0.75 6.15 -13.04
N ARG A 132 -1.18 4.90 -13.22
CA ARG A 132 -1.00 4.20 -14.49
C ARG A 132 -1.73 4.91 -15.63
N ALA A 133 -2.93 5.42 -15.38
CA ALA A 133 -3.67 6.20 -16.37
C ALA A 133 -2.91 7.46 -16.81
N VAL A 134 -2.24 8.16 -15.87
CA VAL A 134 -1.40 9.33 -16.22
C VAL A 134 -0.23 8.93 -17.11
N GLN A 135 0.41 7.78 -16.88
CA GLN A 135 1.48 7.28 -17.74
C GLN A 135 0.96 7.04 -19.17
N LEU A 136 -0.17 6.32 -19.30
CA LEU A 136 -0.79 6.06 -20.60
C LEU A 136 -1.26 7.34 -21.31
N LEU A 137 -1.75 8.33 -20.57
CA LEU A 137 -2.09 9.65 -21.13
C LEU A 137 -0.87 10.40 -21.68
N LYS A 138 0.30 10.24 -21.06
CA LYS A 138 1.55 10.86 -21.56
C LYS A 138 2.07 10.18 -22.83
N GLU A 139 1.75 8.92 -23.06
CA GLU A 139 2.12 8.18 -24.27
C GLU A 139 1.31 8.63 -25.49
N ASP A 140 0.13 9.25 -25.29
CA ASP A 140 -0.77 9.81 -26.31
C ASP A 140 -1.13 8.82 -27.43
N THR A 141 -1.20 7.53 -27.09
CA THR A 141 -1.45 6.44 -28.05
C THR A 141 -2.83 5.83 -27.91
N HIS A 142 -3.52 6.13 -26.79
CA HIS A 142 -4.79 5.50 -26.41
C HIS A 142 -5.89 6.53 -26.17
N SER A 143 -7.11 6.18 -26.53
CA SER A 143 -8.29 6.97 -26.19
C SER A 143 -8.58 6.92 -24.69
N ILE A 144 -9.30 7.91 -24.18
CA ILE A 144 -9.73 7.96 -22.76
C ILE A 144 -10.53 6.71 -22.36
N THR A 145 -11.28 6.12 -23.27
CA THR A 145 -12.07 4.91 -23.01
C THR A 145 -11.15 3.70 -22.88
N GLU A 146 -10.19 3.54 -23.79
CA GLU A 146 -9.18 2.47 -23.69
C GLU A 146 -8.35 2.59 -22.43
N ILE A 147 -7.91 3.79 -22.07
CA ILE A 147 -7.16 4.03 -20.82
C ILE A 147 -7.99 3.63 -19.59
N ALA A 148 -9.30 3.96 -19.56
CA ALA A 148 -10.17 3.53 -18.48
C ALA A 148 -10.25 2.01 -18.37
N GLU A 149 -10.40 1.30 -19.49
CA GLU A 149 -10.41 -0.17 -19.53
C GLU A 149 -9.06 -0.77 -19.11
N MET A 150 -7.96 -0.29 -19.67
CA MET A 150 -6.60 -0.75 -19.35
C MET A 150 -6.20 -0.51 -17.88
N THR A 151 -6.87 0.40 -17.21
CA THR A 151 -6.65 0.72 -15.79
C THR A 151 -7.75 0.20 -14.88
N GLY A 152 -8.62 -0.71 -15.38
CA GLY A 152 -9.59 -1.43 -14.59
C GLY A 152 -10.78 -0.59 -14.11
N PHE A 153 -11.06 0.53 -14.76
CA PHE A 153 -12.30 1.26 -14.54
C PHE A 153 -13.39 0.66 -15.44
N SER A 154 -14.52 0.29 -14.84
CA SER A 154 -15.66 -0.31 -15.55
C SER A 154 -16.41 0.68 -16.46
N ASP A 155 -16.22 1.99 -16.27
CA ASP A 155 -16.90 3.05 -17.00
C ASP A 155 -15.99 4.26 -17.17
N ALA A 156 -15.84 4.72 -18.42
CA ALA A 156 -15.05 5.90 -18.78
C ALA A 156 -15.59 7.20 -18.18
N LYS A 157 -16.92 7.30 -17.93
CA LYS A 157 -17.52 8.46 -17.27
C LYS A 157 -17.07 8.52 -15.81
N TYR A 158 -17.17 7.41 -15.09
CA TYR A 158 -16.70 7.29 -13.72
C TYR A 158 -15.19 7.56 -13.62
N PHE A 159 -14.39 7.03 -14.55
CA PHE A 159 -12.95 7.32 -14.63
C PHE A 159 -12.68 8.83 -14.72
N ARG A 160 -13.35 9.55 -15.64
CA ARG A 160 -13.18 11.02 -15.78
C ARG A 160 -13.53 11.77 -14.50
N GLU A 161 -14.62 11.39 -13.83
CA GLU A 161 -15.04 12.00 -12.57
C GLU A 161 -14.00 11.82 -11.47
N VAL A 162 -13.49 10.59 -11.32
CA VAL A 162 -12.47 10.24 -10.32
C VAL A 162 -11.13 10.94 -10.63
N PHE A 163 -10.73 10.94 -11.91
CA PHE A 163 -9.52 11.62 -12.36
C PHE A 163 -9.58 13.12 -12.10
N LYS A 164 -10.68 13.77 -12.47
CA LYS A 164 -10.92 15.19 -12.20
C LYS A 164 -10.91 15.51 -10.72
N LYS A 165 -11.51 14.66 -9.89
CA LYS A 165 -11.55 14.84 -8.44
C LYS A 165 -10.16 14.74 -7.82
N HIS A 166 -9.29 13.86 -8.35
CA HIS A 166 -7.97 13.63 -7.79
C HIS A 166 -6.93 14.64 -8.26
N TYR A 167 -6.89 14.94 -9.56
CA TYR A 167 -5.89 15.83 -10.17
C TYR A 167 -6.36 17.26 -10.41
N ASN A 168 -7.63 17.57 -10.17
CA ASN A 168 -8.29 18.85 -10.53
C ASN A 168 -8.17 19.22 -12.02
N VAL A 169 -7.92 18.23 -12.89
CA VAL A 169 -7.79 18.37 -14.35
C VAL A 169 -8.97 17.66 -15.01
N CYS A 170 -9.62 18.33 -15.96
CA CYS A 170 -10.69 17.74 -16.75
C CYS A 170 -10.09 17.10 -18.01
N LEU A 171 -10.30 15.78 -18.18
CA LEU A 171 -10.00 15.10 -19.42
C LEU A 171 -11.06 15.48 -20.47
N LEU A 172 -10.70 16.41 -21.34
CA LEU A 172 -11.53 16.80 -22.48
C LEU A 172 -11.50 15.69 -23.53
N TYR A 173 -12.58 15.58 -24.30
CA TYR A 173 -12.66 14.67 -25.42
C TYR A 173 -11.58 15.05 -26.47
N THR A 174 -10.65 14.16 -26.72
CA THR A 174 -9.84 14.09 -27.93
C THR A 174 -10.31 12.93 -28.75
#